data_51c2bb9ab822a73808c353197eef57c3
#
_entry.id   51c2bb9ab822a73808c353197eef57c3
#
_cell.length_a   1.000
_cell.length_b   1.000
_cell.length_c   1.000
_cell.angle_alpha   90.00
_cell.angle_beta   90.00
_cell.angle_gamma   90.00
#
_symmetry.space_group_name_H-M   'P 1'
#
loop_
_entity.id
_entity.type
_entity.pdbx_description
1 polymer ?
#
loop_
_entity_poly.entity_id
_entity_poly.type
_entity_poly.pdbx_seq_one_letter_code
_entity_poly.pdbx_strand_id
1 'polypeptide(L)'
;MIMPSMAQAEDKTTLVLGTATPGGGFPVYGAAFTETVNEADPSLLVQPKNTKGSTENIPLIEAGQLDIALVTGEPLYEAVNGIGRAPANLTIITAMYSTPGMFVVRGDGAYRSIADLVGKPVAFGAKGSGLVILARYVLDGLGYDMNKDFQAIYLDRAGDGPAMVEDGRVAALWGGGSGWPGFDVVAKSAAGARFIAPDAAQVKRIVDKHALLKPMVIPARSYPEQDGAIASVGSWAFVIARPTLPDEVAYKLVRALQRSEAAIARRLPQARETTAANTVAAAPRVDLIHPGVQRYLREAGLLRDDKPNAQSFPP
;
A
#
# COMPACT_ATOMS: atom_id res chain seq x y z
N MET A 1 54.63 17.39 -13.42
CA MET A 1 53.75 17.72 -12.26
C MET A 1 52.35 17.40 -12.72
N ILE A 2 51.83 16.19 -12.37
CA ILE A 2 50.48 15.73 -12.74
C ILE A 2 49.58 16.19 -11.61
N MET A 3 48.70 17.13 -11.86
CA MET A 3 47.67 17.51 -10.90
C MET A 3 46.61 16.39 -10.80
N PRO A 4 46.27 15.94 -9.62
CA PRO A 4 45.14 15.03 -9.47
C PRO A 4 43.87 15.75 -9.88
N SER A 5 43.10 15.20 -10.81
CA SER A 5 41.73 15.61 -11.10
C SER A 5 40.91 15.40 -9.86
N MET A 6 40.46 16.48 -9.24
CA MET A 6 39.41 16.42 -8.21
C MET A 6 38.14 15.92 -8.90
N ALA A 7 37.81 14.66 -8.67
CA ALA A 7 36.51 14.13 -9.02
C ALA A 7 35.48 14.99 -8.25
N GLN A 8 34.74 15.83 -8.96
CA GLN A 8 33.61 16.57 -8.43
C GLN A 8 32.62 15.52 -7.92
N ALA A 9 32.35 15.51 -6.61
CA ALA A 9 31.26 14.74 -6.07
C ALA A 9 29.98 15.22 -6.77
N GLU A 10 29.39 14.38 -7.62
CA GLU A 10 28.10 14.72 -8.23
C GLU A 10 27.11 14.94 -7.09
N ASP A 11 26.49 16.12 -7.05
CA ASP A 11 25.44 16.47 -6.07
C ASP A 11 24.30 15.46 -6.19
N LYS A 12 24.10 14.66 -5.15
CA LYS A 12 23.00 13.68 -5.11
C LYS A 12 21.65 14.38 -5.05
N THR A 13 20.73 13.94 -5.89
CA THR A 13 19.32 14.36 -5.77
C THR A 13 18.70 13.70 -4.54
N THR A 14 18.45 14.49 -3.51
CA THR A 14 17.79 14.01 -2.27
C THR A 14 16.28 14.08 -2.41
N LEU A 15 15.61 12.99 -2.03
CA LEU A 15 14.15 12.83 -2.06
C LEU A 15 13.63 12.34 -0.71
N VAL A 16 12.61 12.99 -0.18
CA VAL A 16 11.95 12.59 1.05
C VAL A 16 10.75 11.67 0.71
N LEU A 17 10.80 10.44 1.23
CA LEU A 17 9.73 9.44 1.06
C LEU A 17 8.84 9.37 2.31
N GLY A 18 7.59 9.81 2.21
CA GLY A 18 6.58 9.63 3.25
C GLY A 18 6.14 8.16 3.36
N THR A 19 6.18 7.58 4.55
CA THR A 19 5.79 6.19 4.80
C THR A 19 4.52 6.09 5.65
N ALA A 20 4.60 5.58 6.86
CA ALA A 20 3.48 5.50 7.83
C ALA A 20 4.01 5.34 9.27
N THR A 21 3.10 5.01 10.22
CA THR A 21 3.47 4.74 11.61
C THR A 21 4.24 3.42 11.73
N PRO A 22 5.18 3.32 12.69
CA PRO A 22 5.91 2.08 12.97
C PRO A 22 4.99 0.88 13.22
N GLY A 23 5.45 -0.30 12.80
CA GLY A 23 4.71 -1.56 12.91
C GLY A 23 3.73 -1.84 11.76
N GLY A 24 3.55 -0.90 10.80
CA GLY A 24 2.81 -1.11 9.58
C GLY A 24 3.69 -1.59 8.41
N GLY A 25 3.07 -1.99 7.30
CA GLY A 25 3.77 -2.46 6.10
C GLY A 25 4.53 -1.37 5.36
N PHE A 26 4.06 -0.13 5.37
CA PHE A 26 4.70 0.97 4.65
C PHE A 26 6.11 1.33 5.15
N PRO A 27 6.39 1.41 6.47
CA PRO A 27 7.77 1.59 6.93
C PRO A 27 8.71 0.47 6.49
N VAL A 28 8.26 -0.78 6.50
CA VAL A 28 9.05 -1.93 6.04
C VAL A 28 9.34 -1.85 4.54
N TYR A 29 8.30 -1.56 3.74
CA TYR A 29 8.48 -1.36 2.30
C TYR A 29 9.37 -0.16 2.00
N GLY A 30 9.16 0.96 2.71
CA GLY A 30 9.96 2.17 2.54
C GLY A 30 11.45 1.94 2.78
N ALA A 31 11.81 1.15 3.80
CA ALA A 31 13.20 0.76 4.03
C ALA A 31 13.76 -0.06 2.85
N ALA A 32 13.06 -1.12 2.42
CA ALA A 32 13.48 -1.94 1.29
C ALA A 32 13.59 -1.13 -0.01
N PHE A 33 12.64 -0.22 -0.26
CA PHE A 33 12.65 0.66 -1.42
C PHE A 33 13.85 1.61 -1.42
N THR A 34 14.08 2.31 -0.30
CA THR A 34 15.16 3.30 -0.19
C THR A 34 16.54 2.65 -0.30
N GLU A 35 16.77 1.54 0.37
CA GLU A 35 18.01 0.77 0.25
C GLU A 35 18.24 0.34 -1.20
N THR A 36 17.22 -0.23 -1.85
CA THR A 36 17.32 -0.73 -3.21
C THR A 36 17.62 0.38 -4.21
N VAL A 37 16.92 1.51 -4.14
CA VAL A 37 17.11 2.63 -5.08
C VAL A 37 18.47 3.30 -4.85
N ASN A 38 18.83 3.57 -3.59
CA ASN A 38 20.09 4.24 -3.24
C ASN A 38 21.34 3.42 -3.64
N GLU A 39 21.23 2.08 -3.58
CA GLU A 39 22.29 1.20 -4.06
C GLU A 39 22.35 1.13 -5.60
N ALA A 40 21.18 1.13 -6.26
CA ALA A 40 21.10 0.95 -7.72
C ALA A 40 21.44 2.22 -8.51
N ASP A 41 21.22 3.40 -7.94
CA ASP A 41 21.58 4.68 -8.57
C ASP A 41 22.19 5.64 -7.53
N PRO A 42 23.54 5.73 -7.46
CA PRO A 42 24.25 6.57 -6.51
C PRO A 42 23.99 8.09 -6.67
N SER A 43 23.40 8.54 -7.79
CA SER A 43 23.00 9.92 -8.01
C SER A 43 21.70 10.30 -7.27
N LEU A 44 21.00 9.29 -6.71
CA LEU A 44 19.80 9.47 -5.89
C LEU A 44 20.12 9.22 -4.41
N LEU A 45 19.44 9.95 -3.55
CA LEU A 45 19.39 9.70 -2.10
C LEU A 45 17.94 9.80 -1.64
N VAL A 46 17.27 8.66 -1.56
CA VAL A 46 15.92 8.58 -0.99
C VAL A 46 16.01 8.40 0.52
N GLN A 47 15.31 9.23 1.27
CA GLN A 47 15.28 9.22 2.74
C GLN A 47 13.85 8.96 3.22
N PRO A 48 13.59 7.87 3.97
CA PRO A 48 12.27 7.58 4.50
C PRO A 48 11.93 8.49 5.67
N LYS A 49 10.69 8.97 5.72
CA LYS A 49 10.12 9.76 6.80
C LYS A 49 8.84 9.10 7.31
N ASN A 50 8.77 8.81 8.60
CA ASN A 50 7.54 8.31 9.20
C ASN A 50 6.47 9.40 9.20
N THR A 51 5.26 9.00 8.85
CA THR A 51 4.03 9.81 8.85
C THR A 51 2.92 9.03 9.53
N LYS A 52 1.68 9.52 9.45
CA LYS A 52 0.50 8.76 9.90
C LYS A 52 -0.02 7.80 8.82
N GLY A 53 0.49 7.89 7.57
CA GLY A 53 0.12 7.04 6.45
C GLY A 53 -0.56 7.80 5.31
N SER A 54 -1.30 7.08 4.47
CA SER A 54 -1.82 7.56 3.18
C SER A 54 -2.59 8.88 3.25
N THR A 55 -3.44 9.06 4.28
CA THR A 55 -4.29 10.25 4.41
C THR A 55 -3.52 11.51 4.85
N GLU A 56 -2.34 11.36 5.47
CA GLU A 56 -1.42 12.45 5.76
C GLU A 56 -0.42 12.65 4.61
N ASN A 57 0.01 11.59 3.95
CA ASN A 57 0.97 11.66 2.87
C ASN A 57 0.49 12.52 1.69
N ILE A 58 -0.79 12.42 1.33
CA ILE A 58 -1.37 13.17 0.23
C ILE A 58 -1.24 14.68 0.45
N PRO A 59 -1.75 15.29 1.53
CA PRO A 59 -1.59 16.73 1.75
C PRO A 59 -0.13 17.15 1.94
N LEU A 60 0.76 16.31 2.46
CA LEU A 60 2.17 16.61 2.57
C LEU A 60 2.87 16.66 1.20
N ILE A 61 2.48 15.80 0.26
CA ILE A 61 2.93 15.85 -1.15
C ILE A 61 2.46 17.14 -1.82
N GLU A 62 1.18 17.49 -1.66
CA GLU A 62 0.60 18.73 -2.23
C GLU A 62 1.27 19.98 -1.68
N ALA A 63 1.63 19.97 -0.39
CA ALA A 63 2.35 21.06 0.26
C ALA A 63 3.86 21.09 -0.07
N GLY A 64 4.37 20.14 -0.87
CA GLY A 64 5.80 20.03 -1.19
C GLY A 64 6.70 19.63 -0.01
N GLN A 65 6.12 19.11 1.08
CA GLN A 65 6.86 18.65 2.26
C GLN A 65 7.38 17.21 2.12
N LEU A 66 6.91 16.50 1.12
CA LEU A 66 7.40 15.21 0.65
C LEU A 66 7.60 15.28 -0.86
N ASP A 67 8.61 14.60 -1.37
CA ASP A 67 8.85 14.47 -2.82
C ASP A 67 8.08 13.29 -3.40
N ILE A 68 8.09 12.18 -2.67
CA ILE A 68 7.37 10.95 -2.98
C ILE A 68 6.73 10.39 -1.70
N ALA A 69 5.69 9.57 -1.83
CA ALA A 69 5.01 8.99 -0.67
C ALA A 69 4.31 7.67 -0.99
N LEU A 70 4.11 6.86 0.05
CA LEU A 70 3.38 5.60 -0.04
C LEU A 70 1.90 5.84 0.25
N VAL A 71 1.02 5.35 -0.64
CA VAL A 71 -0.43 5.43 -0.48
C VAL A 71 -1.10 4.14 -0.91
N THR A 72 -2.21 3.76 -0.27
CA THR A 72 -3.11 2.72 -0.81
C THR A 72 -4.04 3.31 -1.86
N GLY A 73 -4.65 2.46 -2.68
CA GLY A 73 -5.44 2.89 -3.83
C GLY A 73 -6.71 3.65 -3.46
N GLU A 74 -7.34 3.36 -2.32
CA GLU A 74 -8.57 4.01 -1.91
C GLU A 74 -8.36 5.51 -1.59
N PRO A 75 -7.40 5.92 -0.74
CA PRO A 75 -7.07 7.34 -0.57
C PRO A 75 -6.62 8.02 -1.84
N LEU A 76 -5.85 7.33 -2.70
CA LEU A 76 -5.47 7.88 -4.00
C LEU A 76 -6.69 8.12 -4.88
N TYR A 77 -7.61 7.15 -4.95
CA TYR A 77 -8.86 7.29 -5.68
C TYR A 77 -9.70 8.47 -5.17
N GLU A 78 -9.90 8.57 -3.86
CA GLU A 78 -10.63 9.69 -3.25
C GLU A 78 -9.97 11.04 -3.56
N ALA A 79 -8.66 11.11 -3.47
CA ALA A 79 -7.92 12.34 -3.69
C ALA A 79 -8.00 12.81 -5.15
N VAL A 80 -7.76 11.94 -6.12
CA VAL A 80 -7.76 12.34 -7.54
C VAL A 80 -9.17 12.61 -8.10
N ASN A 81 -10.19 12.03 -7.49
CA ASN A 81 -11.60 12.24 -7.87
C ASN A 81 -12.31 13.31 -7.02
N GLY A 82 -11.64 13.93 -6.04
CA GLY A 82 -12.23 14.98 -5.22
C GLY A 82 -13.31 14.50 -4.26
N ILE A 83 -13.22 13.26 -3.76
CA ILE A 83 -14.19 12.72 -2.82
C ILE A 83 -13.87 13.25 -1.42
N GLY A 84 -14.79 14.07 -0.87
CA GLY A 84 -14.62 14.72 0.43
C GLY A 84 -13.58 15.83 0.49
N ARG A 85 -12.97 16.19 -0.64
CA ARG A 85 -11.94 17.23 -0.79
C ARG A 85 -11.91 17.75 -2.24
N ALA A 86 -11.16 18.81 -2.50
CA ALA A 86 -10.84 19.21 -3.87
C ALA A 86 -9.95 18.14 -4.54
N PRO A 87 -10.11 17.88 -5.86
CA PRO A 87 -9.26 16.94 -6.59
C PRO A 87 -7.77 17.27 -6.45
N ALA A 88 -6.97 16.25 -6.15
CA ALA A 88 -5.52 16.36 -6.03
C ALA A 88 -4.85 16.09 -7.38
N ASN A 89 -3.82 16.88 -7.69
CA ASN A 89 -2.92 16.60 -8.80
C ASN A 89 -1.75 15.73 -8.31
N LEU A 90 -1.81 14.43 -8.54
CA LEU A 90 -0.85 13.44 -8.07
C LEU A 90 -0.40 12.57 -9.24
N THR A 91 0.84 12.08 -9.17
CA THR A 91 1.38 11.16 -10.18
C THR A 91 1.91 9.87 -9.53
N ILE A 92 1.86 8.77 -10.28
CA ILE A 92 2.32 7.44 -9.84
C ILE A 92 3.74 7.18 -10.36
N ILE A 93 4.65 6.81 -9.46
CA ILE A 93 5.99 6.33 -9.80
C ILE A 93 5.95 4.81 -10.07
N THR A 94 5.34 4.04 -9.17
CA THR A 94 5.26 2.58 -9.30
C THR A 94 4.12 2.02 -8.46
N ALA A 95 3.54 0.90 -8.92
CA ALA A 95 2.76 0.03 -8.05
C ALA A 95 3.70 -0.68 -7.06
N MET A 96 3.25 -0.81 -5.83
CA MET A 96 4.00 -1.48 -4.77
C MET A 96 3.62 -2.96 -4.68
N TYR A 97 2.45 -3.20 -4.13
CA TYR A 97 1.87 -4.53 -3.92
C TYR A 97 0.36 -4.43 -3.74
N SER A 98 -0.30 -5.57 -3.92
CA SER A 98 -1.74 -5.71 -3.66
C SER A 98 -2.06 -5.69 -2.16
N THR A 99 -3.21 -5.12 -1.80
CA THR A 99 -3.66 -4.97 -0.40
C THR A 99 -5.03 -5.63 -0.18
N PRO A 100 -5.17 -6.97 -0.39
CA PRO A 100 -6.39 -7.67 -0.02
C PRO A 100 -6.65 -7.52 1.49
N GLY A 101 -7.83 -6.99 1.85
CA GLY A 101 -8.19 -6.68 3.22
C GLY A 101 -8.81 -7.87 3.95
N MET A 102 -8.47 -8.08 5.21
CA MET A 102 -9.07 -9.11 6.07
C MET A 102 -8.90 -8.75 7.55
N PHE A 103 -9.60 -9.48 8.40
CA PHE A 103 -9.41 -9.44 9.84
C PHE A 103 -8.53 -10.60 10.30
N VAL A 104 -7.74 -10.37 11.35
CA VAL A 104 -7.11 -11.41 12.14
C VAL A 104 -7.75 -11.42 13.53
N VAL A 105 -8.05 -12.63 14.02
CA VAL A 105 -8.54 -12.90 15.36
C VAL A 105 -7.66 -13.95 16.01
N ARG A 106 -7.77 -14.14 17.33
CA ARG A 106 -7.11 -15.25 18.02
C ARG A 106 -7.54 -16.58 17.42
N GLY A 107 -6.60 -17.50 17.18
CA GLY A 107 -6.87 -18.82 16.62
C GLY A 107 -7.77 -19.68 17.49
N ASP A 108 -7.62 -19.59 18.82
CA ASP A 108 -8.43 -20.28 19.83
C ASP A 108 -9.81 -19.64 20.10
N GLY A 109 -10.06 -18.44 19.54
CA GLY A 109 -11.31 -17.69 19.72
C GLY A 109 -12.50 -18.27 18.95
N ALA A 110 -13.71 -17.76 19.23
CA ALA A 110 -14.97 -18.25 18.65
C ALA A 110 -15.33 -17.61 17.30
N TYR A 111 -14.75 -16.49 16.93
CA TYR A 111 -15.12 -15.74 15.73
C TYR A 111 -14.73 -16.46 14.43
N ARG A 112 -15.66 -16.52 13.46
CA ARG A 112 -15.49 -17.25 12.19
C ARG A 112 -15.86 -16.43 10.97
N SER A 113 -16.65 -15.36 11.16
CA SER A 113 -17.18 -14.51 10.08
C SER A 113 -17.12 -13.04 10.46
N ILE A 114 -17.27 -12.17 9.48
CA ILE A 114 -17.37 -10.72 9.71
C ILE A 114 -18.61 -10.40 10.56
N ALA A 115 -19.69 -11.15 10.39
CA ALA A 115 -20.93 -10.99 11.18
C ALA A 115 -20.72 -11.24 12.69
N ASP A 116 -19.81 -12.14 13.06
CA ASP A 116 -19.50 -12.41 14.48
C ASP A 116 -18.79 -11.24 15.16
N LEU A 117 -18.22 -10.32 14.39
CA LEU A 117 -17.52 -9.14 14.87
C LEU A 117 -18.45 -7.94 15.10
N VAL A 118 -19.72 -8.01 14.66
CA VAL A 118 -20.72 -6.94 14.88
C VAL A 118 -20.91 -6.71 16.38
N GLY A 119 -20.88 -5.44 16.79
CA GLY A 119 -20.96 -5.03 18.20
C GLY A 119 -19.71 -5.25 19.04
N LYS A 120 -18.63 -5.80 18.45
CA LYS A 120 -17.39 -6.09 19.17
C LYS A 120 -16.38 -4.94 19.02
N PRO A 121 -15.41 -4.80 19.98
CA PRO A 121 -14.28 -3.91 19.82
C PRO A 121 -13.37 -4.45 18.71
N VAL A 122 -13.12 -3.63 17.68
CA VAL A 122 -12.29 -3.99 16.51
C VAL A 122 -11.25 -2.89 16.28
N ALA A 123 -9.98 -3.26 16.22
CA ALA A 123 -8.91 -2.36 15.84
C ALA A 123 -8.83 -2.26 14.31
N PHE A 124 -9.21 -1.11 13.75
CA PHE A 124 -9.21 -0.88 12.30
C PHE A 124 -7.88 -0.37 11.75
N GLY A 125 -6.89 -0.15 12.60
CA GLY A 125 -5.55 0.31 12.24
C GLY A 125 -5.26 1.73 12.68
N ALA A 126 -4.11 2.26 12.28
CA ALA A 126 -3.69 3.62 12.62
C ALA A 126 -4.58 4.66 11.93
N LYS A 127 -4.91 5.76 12.63
CA LYS A 127 -5.85 6.81 12.18
C LYS A 127 -5.56 7.37 10.77
N GLY A 128 -4.30 7.45 10.36
CA GLY A 128 -3.90 7.95 9.06
C GLY A 128 -3.69 6.87 7.99
N SER A 129 -3.90 5.60 8.33
CA SER A 129 -3.68 4.47 7.43
C SER A 129 -4.74 4.39 6.33
N GLY A 130 -4.31 4.14 5.10
CA GLY A 130 -5.23 3.85 4.00
C GLY A 130 -6.00 2.53 4.17
N LEU A 131 -5.49 1.59 4.97
CA LEU A 131 -6.22 0.37 5.30
C LEU A 131 -7.52 0.65 6.09
N VAL A 132 -7.60 1.76 6.84
CA VAL A 132 -8.85 2.20 7.46
C VAL A 132 -9.88 2.58 6.40
N ILE A 133 -9.44 3.23 5.33
CA ILE A 133 -10.31 3.57 4.20
C ILE A 133 -10.78 2.32 3.46
N LEU A 134 -9.88 1.35 3.25
CA LEU A 134 -10.26 0.05 2.68
C LEU A 134 -11.30 -0.66 3.55
N ALA A 135 -11.13 -0.69 4.89
CA ALA A 135 -12.13 -1.27 5.80
C ALA A 135 -13.50 -0.63 5.62
N ARG A 136 -13.55 0.70 5.51
CA ARG A 136 -14.81 1.43 5.30
C ARG A 136 -15.51 0.99 4.02
N TYR A 137 -14.77 0.89 2.89
CA TYR A 137 -15.35 0.43 1.62
C TYR A 137 -15.80 -1.02 1.67
N VAL A 138 -15.01 -1.90 2.28
CA VAL A 138 -15.36 -3.33 2.42
C VAL A 138 -16.61 -3.51 3.27
N LEU A 139 -16.69 -2.87 4.43
CA LEU A 139 -17.83 -2.98 5.34
C LEU A 139 -19.08 -2.33 4.75
N ASP A 140 -18.97 -1.16 4.13
CA ASP A 140 -20.08 -0.51 3.43
C ASP A 140 -20.60 -1.37 2.27
N GLY A 141 -19.73 -2.06 1.52
CA GLY A 141 -20.10 -3.04 0.49
C GLY A 141 -20.88 -4.23 1.05
N LEU A 142 -20.67 -4.56 2.32
CA LEU A 142 -21.41 -5.59 3.07
C LEU A 142 -22.68 -5.08 3.73
N GLY A 143 -22.90 -3.75 3.73
CA GLY A 143 -24.04 -3.12 4.36
C GLY A 143 -23.82 -2.76 5.83
N TYR A 144 -22.57 -2.74 6.30
CA TYR A 144 -22.20 -2.32 7.65
C TYR A 144 -21.61 -0.91 7.67
N ASP A 145 -21.92 -0.16 8.71
CA ASP A 145 -21.24 1.09 9.06
C ASP A 145 -20.16 0.80 10.11
N MET A 146 -18.91 1.05 9.75
CA MET A 146 -17.76 0.75 10.60
C MET A 146 -17.85 1.37 12.01
N ASN A 147 -18.47 2.55 12.14
CA ASN A 147 -18.54 3.28 13.41
C ASN A 147 -19.83 3.03 14.20
N LYS A 148 -20.87 2.44 13.57
CA LYS A 148 -22.15 2.14 14.21
C LYS A 148 -22.31 0.68 14.57
N ASP A 149 -21.86 -0.21 13.64
CA ASP A 149 -22.05 -1.65 13.80
C ASP A 149 -20.91 -2.32 14.55
N PHE A 150 -19.78 -1.61 14.76
CA PHE A 150 -18.62 -2.10 15.52
C PHE A 150 -18.24 -1.06 16.60
N GLN A 151 -17.54 -1.52 17.65
CA GLN A 151 -16.85 -0.62 18.55
C GLN A 151 -15.48 -0.31 17.92
N ALA A 152 -15.46 0.68 17.02
CA ALA A 152 -14.28 1.00 16.22
C ALA A 152 -13.17 1.60 17.08
N ILE A 153 -11.99 0.96 17.05
CA ILE A 153 -10.78 1.42 17.71
C ILE A 153 -9.76 1.81 16.65
N TYR A 154 -9.32 3.07 16.70
CA TYR A 154 -8.28 3.60 15.84
C TYR A 154 -6.99 3.75 16.63
N LEU A 155 -5.93 3.16 16.12
CA LEU A 155 -4.63 3.12 16.76
C LEU A 155 -3.85 4.41 16.50
N ASP A 156 -2.96 4.78 17.42
CA ASP A 156 -1.97 5.82 17.16
C ASP A 156 -0.80 5.24 16.35
N ARG A 157 -0.44 3.98 16.59
CA ARG A 157 0.59 3.23 15.84
C ARG A 157 0.06 1.87 15.40
N ALA A 158 0.35 1.49 14.17
CA ALA A 158 -0.10 0.20 13.63
C ALA A 158 0.40 -1.00 14.46
N GLY A 159 1.60 -0.89 15.03
CA GLY A 159 2.22 -1.93 15.85
C GLY A 159 1.55 -2.19 17.21
N ASP A 160 0.59 -1.35 17.64
CA ASP A 160 -0.11 -1.55 18.92
C ASP A 160 -1.24 -2.59 18.81
N GLY A 161 -1.76 -2.81 17.59
CA GLY A 161 -2.92 -3.67 17.35
C GLY A 161 -2.75 -5.15 17.70
N PRO A 162 -1.64 -5.82 17.35
CA PRO A 162 -1.45 -7.23 17.65
C PRO A 162 -1.59 -7.57 19.14
N ALA A 163 -0.94 -6.81 20.02
CA ALA A 163 -1.04 -7.02 21.46
C ALA A 163 -2.47 -6.89 21.98
N MET A 164 -3.30 -6.02 21.37
CA MET A 164 -4.71 -5.88 21.75
C MET A 164 -5.56 -7.09 21.34
N VAL A 165 -5.18 -7.81 20.27
CA VAL A 165 -5.81 -9.10 19.91
C VAL A 165 -5.38 -10.18 20.90
N GLU A 166 -4.09 -10.24 21.19
CA GLU A 166 -3.51 -11.27 22.08
C GLU A 166 -4.10 -11.21 23.50
N ASP A 167 -4.25 -10.01 24.06
CA ASP A 167 -4.76 -9.79 25.42
C ASP A 167 -6.30 -9.65 25.49
N GLY A 168 -7.00 -9.73 24.35
CA GLY A 168 -8.45 -9.70 24.26
C GLY A 168 -9.10 -8.33 24.39
N ARG A 169 -8.33 -7.22 24.41
CA ARG A 169 -8.89 -5.86 24.37
C ARG A 169 -9.68 -5.58 23.10
N VAL A 170 -9.35 -6.27 21.99
CA VAL A 170 -10.14 -6.26 20.76
C VAL A 170 -10.43 -7.68 20.31
N ALA A 171 -11.59 -7.88 19.69
CA ALA A 171 -11.99 -9.13 19.08
C ALA A 171 -11.20 -9.43 17.79
N ALA A 172 -10.84 -8.36 17.05
CA ALA A 172 -10.15 -8.48 15.77
C ALA A 172 -9.25 -7.28 15.49
N LEU A 173 -8.23 -7.50 14.65
CA LEU A 173 -7.42 -6.47 14.02
C LEU A 173 -7.64 -6.53 12.51
N TRP A 174 -7.98 -5.40 11.90
CA TRP A 174 -8.04 -5.23 10.46
C TRP A 174 -6.67 -4.91 9.86
N GLY A 175 -6.38 -5.48 8.71
CA GLY A 175 -5.18 -5.21 7.94
C GLY A 175 -5.30 -5.70 6.51
N GLY A 176 -4.21 -5.73 5.76
CA GLY A 176 -4.23 -6.19 4.37
C GLY A 176 -2.86 -6.45 3.77
N GLY A 177 -2.86 -7.24 2.71
CA GLY A 177 -1.67 -7.66 1.99
C GLY A 177 -1.02 -8.94 2.53
N SER A 178 -0.15 -9.54 1.72
CA SER A 178 0.63 -10.72 2.11
C SER A 178 1.82 -10.31 3.00
N GLY A 179 2.05 -11.03 4.10
CA GLY A 179 3.18 -10.75 5.01
C GLY A 179 3.05 -9.42 5.77
N TRP A 180 1.82 -8.90 5.97
CA TRP A 180 1.65 -7.69 6.77
C TRP A 180 2.10 -7.92 8.23
N PRO A 181 2.99 -7.04 8.79
CA PRO A 181 3.64 -7.29 10.08
C PRO A 181 2.67 -7.55 11.24
N GLY A 182 1.55 -6.82 11.30
CA GLY A 182 0.56 -6.98 12.38
C GLY A 182 -0.08 -8.38 12.39
N PHE A 183 -0.32 -8.97 11.22
CA PHE A 183 -0.87 -10.32 11.10
C PHE A 183 0.17 -11.39 11.45
N ASP A 184 1.41 -11.18 11.04
CA ASP A 184 2.52 -12.09 11.35
C ASP A 184 2.77 -12.19 12.85
N VAL A 185 2.68 -11.07 13.57
CA VAL A 185 2.80 -11.05 15.05
C VAL A 185 1.69 -11.88 15.69
N VAL A 186 0.41 -11.66 15.32
CA VAL A 186 -0.71 -12.45 15.89
C VAL A 186 -0.57 -13.92 15.53
N ALA A 187 -0.18 -14.26 14.29
CA ALA A 187 -0.04 -15.65 13.86
C ALA A 187 1.08 -16.39 14.60
N LYS A 188 2.12 -15.68 15.06
CA LYS A 188 3.20 -16.25 15.87
C LYS A 188 2.91 -16.29 17.37
N SER A 189 1.77 -15.75 17.82
CA SER A 189 1.39 -15.80 19.23
C SER A 189 1.04 -17.22 19.68
N ALA A 190 1.00 -17.44 21.00
CA ALA A 190 0.66 -18.75 21.58
C ALA A 190 -0.76 -19.23 21.21
N ALA A 191 -1.69 -18.29 20.97
CA ALA A 191 -3.06 -18.58 20.55
C ALA A 191 -3.17 -18.85 19.05
N GLY A 192 -2.13 -18.58 18.26
CA GLY A 192 -2.18 -18.58 16.81
C GLY A 192 -3.16 -17.55 16.24
N ALA A 193 -3.41 -17.61 14.95
CA ALA A 193 -4.32 -16.71 14.25
C ALA A 193 -5.39 -17.46 13.47
N ARG A 194 -6.56 -16.82 13.34
CA ARG A 194 -7.54 -17.13 12.30
C ARG A 194 -7.79 -15.87 11.50
N PHE A 195 -7.78 -16.03 10.17
CA PHE A 195 -8.08 -14.96 9.24
C PHE A 195 -9.54 -15.01 8.84
N ILE A 196 -10.21 -13.87 8.85
CA ILE A 196 -11.61 -13.70 8.45
C ILE A 196 -11.63 -12.70 7.29
N ALA A 197 -12.01 -13.20 6.12
CA ALA A 197 -12.15 -12.44 4.89
C ALA A 197 -13.60 -12.57 4.36
N PRO A 198 -14.04 -11.69 3.45
CA PRO A 198 -15.31 -11.83 2.76
C PRO A 198 -15.38 -13.16 1.98
N ASP A 199 -16.50 -13.83 2.03
CA ASP A 199 -16.77 -15.00 1.15
C ASP A 199 -17.01 -14.56 -0.30
N ALA A 200 -17.16 -15.53 -1.23
CA ALA A 200 -17.30 -15.25 -2.66
C ALA A 200 -18.54 -14.38 -3.00
N ALA A 201 -19.66 -14.59 -2.30
CA ALA A 201 -20.87 -13.78 -2.50
C ALA A 201 -20.69 -12.36 -1.94
N GLN A 202 -20.01 -12.25 -0.81
CA GLN A 202 -19.63 -10.99 -0.19
C GLN A 202 -18.64 -10.21 -1.06
N VAL A 203 -17.61 -10.87 -1.60
CA VAL A 203 -16.67 -10.28 -2.58
C VAL A 203 -17.43 -9.67 -3.75
N LYS A 204 -18.38 -10.43 -4.34
CA LYS A 204 -19.18 -9.92 -5.45
C LYS A 204 -19.98 -8.66 -5.04
N ARG A 205 -20.65 -8.67 -3.90
CA ARG A 205 -21.43 -7.50 -3.41
C ARG A 205 -20.56 -6.26 -3.22
N ILE A 206 -19.37 -6.46 -2.64
CA ILE A 206 -18.43 -5.36 -2.39
C ILE A 206 -17.99 -4.73 -3.72
N VAL A 207 -17.57 -5.56 -4.68
CA VAL A 207 -17.08 -5.09 -6.00
C VAL A 207 -18.20 -4.46 -6.84
N ASP A 208 -19.42 -5.02 -6.78
CA ASP A 208 -20.59 -4.44 -7.47
C ASP A 208 -20.91 -3.03 -6.95
N LYS A 209 -20.74 -2.78 -5.65
CA LYS A 209 -20.98 -1.47 -5.04
C LYS A 209 -19.78 -0.52 -5.18
N HIS A 210 -18.57 -1.05 -5.11
CA HIS A 210 -17.32 -0.29 -5.09
C HIS A 210 -16.35 -0.79 -6.17
N ALA A 211 -16.56 -0.36 -7.41
CA ALA A 211 -15.81 -0.82 -8.58
C ALA A 211 -14.29 -0.50 -8.54
N LEU A 212 -13.86 0.40 -7.65
CA LEU A 212 -12.43 0.64 -7.39
C LEU A 212 -11.74 -0.56 -6.73
N LEU A 213 -12.48 -1.38 -5.97
CA LEU A 213 -11.97 -2.59 -5.37
C LEU A 213 -12.01 -3.75 -6.37
N LYS A 214 -11.04 -4.64 -6.25
CA LYS A 214 -10.92 -5.82 -7.12
C LYS A 214 -10.88 -7.10 -6.27
N PRO A 215 -11.40 -8.23 -6.79
CA PRO A 215 -11.12 -9.52 -6.19
C PRO A 215 -9.61 -9.76 -6.16
N MET A 216 -9.11 -10.19 -5.01
CA MET A 216 -7.70 -10.46 -4.78
C MET A 216 -7.53 -11.73 -3.97
N VAL A 217 -6.34 -12.30 -3.99
CA VAL A 217 -6.03 -13.54 -3.27
C VAL A 217 -4.76 -13.35 -2.46
N ILE A 218 -4.80 -13.71 -1.19
CA ILE A 218 -3.60 -13.89 -0.36
C ILE A 218 -3.12 -15.33 -0.63
N PRO A 219 -1.92 -15.52 -1.15
CA PRO A 219 -1.40 -16.84 -1.43
C PRO A 219 -1.32 -17.71 -0.17
N ALA A 220 -1.46 -19.02 -0.32
CA ALA A 220 -1.19 -19.97 0.74
C ALA A 220 0.22 -19.75 1.33
N ARG A 221 0.37 -19.98 2.61
CA ARG A 221 1.65 -19.81 3.34
C ARG A 221 2.19 -18.39 3.37
N SER A 222 1.32 -17.38 3.19
CA SER A 222 1.67 -15.99 3.43
C SER A 222 1.85 -15.67 4.92
N TYR A 223 1.28 -16.49 5.80
CA TYR A 223 1.37 -16.41 7.25
C TYR A 223 1.57 -17.79 7.87
N PRO A 224 2.12 -17.89 9.10
CA PRO A 224 2.19 -19.16 9.84
C PRO A 224 0.81 -19.84 9.90
N GLU A 225 0.79 -21.16 9.72
CA GLU A 225 -0.42 -22.01 9.79
C GLU A 225 -1.55 -21.65 8.79
N GLN A 226 -1.29 -20.80 7.82
CA GLN A 226 -2.22 -20.49 6.72
C GLN A 226 -1.94 -21.42 5.54
N ASP A 227 -2.53 -22.61 5.54
CA ASP A 227 -2.29 -23.64 4.51
C ASP A 227 -2.99 -23.35 3.18
N GLY A 228 -4.16 -22.73 3.21
CA GLY A 228 -4.97 -22.38 2.04
C GLY A 228 -4.81 -20.94 1.59
N ALA A 229 -5.03 -20.68 0.29
CA ALA A 229 -5.18 -19.32 -0.21
C ALA A 229 -6.44 -18.65 0.35
N ILE A 230 -6.41 -17.34 0.62
CA ILE A 230 -7.55 -16.58 1.14
C ILE A 230 -8.02 -15.63 0.04
N ALA A 231 -9.23 -15.85 -0.46
CA ALA A 231 -9.90 -14.88 -1.34
C ALA A 231 -10.35 -13.65 -0.53
N SER A 232 -10.23 -12.48 -1.10
CA SER A 232 -10.68 -11.22 -0.51
C SER A 232 -10.88 -10.14 -1.58
N VAL A 233 -10.99 -8.90 -1.17
CA VAL A 233 -11.04 -7.72 -2.02
C VAL A 233 -10.02 -6.70 -1.56
N GLY A 234 -9.55 -5.87 -2.47
CA GLY A 234 -8.63 -4.80 -2.15
C GLY A 234 -8.27 -3.94 -3.36
N SER A 235 -7.25 -3.13 -3.19
CA SER A 235 -6.64 -2.34 -4.23
C SER A 235 -5.12 -2.53 -4.23
N TRP A 236 -4.42 -1.79 -5.09
CA TRP A 236 -2.97 -1.72 -5.07
C TRP A 236 -2.51 -0.56 -4.19
N ALA A 237 -1.34 -0.70 -3.57
CA ALA A 237 -0.61 0.41 -3.01
C ALA A 237 0.38 0.97 -4.04
N PHE A 238 0.69 2.27 -3.93
CA PHE A 238 1.51 3.00 -4.90
C PHE A 238 2.56 3.85 -4.20
N VAL A 239 3.70 4.04 -4.86
CA VAL A 239 4.57 5.18 -4.65
C VAL A 239 4.06 6.29 -5.53
N ILE A 240 3.61 7.39 -4.92
CA ILE A 240 3.18 8.60 -5.62
C ILE A 240 4.22 9.70 -5.52
N ALA A 241 4.16 10.68 -6.42
CA ALA A 241 5.01 11.84 -6.43
C ALA A 241 4.21 13.14 -6.54
N ARG A 242 4.80 14.24 -6.11
CA ARG A 242 4.30 15.58 -6.43
C ARG A 242 4.39 15.81 -7.95
N PRO A 243 3.44 16.53 -8.56
CA PRO A 243 3.41 16.73 -10.00
C PRO A 243 4.60 17.55 -10.54
N THR A 244 5.29 18.27 -9.66
CA THR A 244 6.49 19.08 -9.97
C THR A 244 7.79 18.31 -9.79
N LEU A 245 7.76 16.99 -9.52
CA LEU A 245 8.97 16.16 -9.54
C LEU A 245 9.52 16.15 -10.97
N PRO A 246 10.83 16.47 -11.19
CA PRO A 246 11.37 16.48 -12.54
C PRO A 246 11.28 15.12 -13.24
N ASP A 247 10.93 15.09 -14.54
CA ASP A 247 10.79 13.86 -15.32
C ASP A 247 12.03 12.99 -15.28
N GLU A 248 13.22 13.59 -15.29
CA GLU A 248 14.48 12.86 -15.24
C GLU A 248 14.68 12.17 -13.89
N VAL A 249 14.22 12.78 -12.79
CA VAL A 249 14.29 12.17 -11.46
C VAL A 249 13.34 10.99 -11.36
N ALA A 250 12.10 11.15 -11.84
CA ALA A 250 11.13 10.06 -11.87
C ALA A 250 11.57 8.90 -12.78
N TYR A 251 12.18 9.20 -13.92
CA TYR A 251 12.79 8.22 -14.81
C TYR A 251 13.92 7.44 -14.11
N LYS A 252 14.84 8.14 -13.44
CA LYS A 252 15.93 7.49 -12.68
C LYS A 252 15.39 6.59 -11.58
N LEU A 253 14.38 7.04 -10.82
CA LEU A 253 13.74 6.26 -9.75
C LEU A 253 13.18 4.95 -10.29
N VAL A 254 12.32 5.00 -11.32
CA VAL A 254 11.71 3.80 -11.88
C VAL A 254 12.76 2.88 -12.51
N ARG A 255 13.74 3.42 -13.22
CA ARG A 255 14.83 2.65 -13.82
C ARG A 255 15.67 1.92 -12.77
N ALA A 256 16.05 2.60 -11.68
CA ALA A 256 16.81 2.01 -10.59
C ALA A 256 16.03 0.86 -9.94
N LEU A 257 14.74 1.09 -9.64
CA LEU A 257 13.86 0.11 -9.04
C LEU A 257 13.65 -1.12 -9.93
N GLN A 258 13.31 -0.90 -11.21
CA GLN A 258 12.98 -2.01 -12.12
C GLN A 258 14.20 -2.86 -12.50
N ARG A 259 15.38 -2.27 -12.56
CA ARG A 259 16.65 -3.03 -12.73
C ARG A 259 17.00 -3.85 -11.48
N SER A 260 16.36 -3.57 -10.37
CA SER A 260 16.62 -4.17 -9.05
C SER A 260 15.42 -4.93 -8.48
N GLU A 261 14.44 -5.35 -9.30
CA GLU A 261 13.24 -6.08 -8.88
C GLU A 261 13.59 -7.32 -8.02
N ALA A 262 14.59 -8.10 -8.43
CA ALA A 262 15.06 -9.25 -7.65
C ALA A 262 15.70 -8.85 -6.32
N ALA A 263 16.32 -7.67 -6.22
CA ALA A 263 16.95 -7.20 -4.99
C ALA A 263 15.89 -6.76 -3.97
N ILE A 264 14.90 -5.96 -4.39
CA ILE A 264 13.81 -5.55 -3.49
C ILE A 264 12.97 -6.74 -3.04
N ALA A 265 12.70 -7.72 -3.93
CA ALA A 265 11.99 -8.95 -3.60
C ALA A 265 12.71 -9.83 -2.57
N ARG A 266 14.06 -9.83 -2.56
CA ARG A 266 14.85 -10.52 -1.52
C ARG A 266 14.81 -9.81 -0.18
N ARG A 267 14.78 -8.45 -0.16
CA ARG A 267 14.65 -7.66 1.07
C ARG A 267 13.26 -7.79 1.69
N LEU A 268 12.25 -7.78 0.84
CA LEU A 268 10.85 -7.87 1.24
C LEU A 268 10.08 -8.76 0.26
N PRO A 269 9.72 -10.00 0.63
CA PRO A 269 9.04 -10.93 -0.28
C PRO A 269 7.75 -10.38 -0.90
N GLN A 270 7.00 -9.53 -0.19
CA GLN A 270 5.82 -8.85 -0.70
C GLN A 270 6.16 -7.94 -1.90
N ALA A 271 7.33 -7.32 -1.91
CA ALA A 271 7.76 -6.42 -2.97
C ALA A 271 8.10 -7.14 -4.30
N ARG A 272 7.95 -8.48 -4.40
CA ARG A 272 7.98 -9.20 -5.69
C ARG A 272 6.88 -8.71 -6.65
N GLU A 273 5.84 -8.08 -6.12
CA GLU A 273 4.80 -7.45 -6.92
C GLU A 273 5.19 -6.06 -7.45
N THR A 274 6.29 -5.47 -6.96
CA THR A 274 6.77 -4.15 -7.40
C THR A 274 7.49 -4.29 -8.74
N THR A 275 6.72 -4.27 -9.83
CA THR A 275 7.23 -4.42 -11.20
C THR A 275 6.70 -3.34 -12.13
N ALA A 276 7.42 -3.07 -13.23
CA ALA A 276 6.96 -2.15 -14.27
C ALA A 276 5.64 -2.62 -14.89
N ALA A 277 5.50 -3.94 -15.12
CA ALA A 277 4.27 -4.52 -15.67
C ALA A 277 3.08 -4.30 -14.74
N ASN A 278 3.25 -4.53 -13.44
CA ASN A 278 2.18 -4.28 -12.45
C ASN A 278 1.87 -2.79 -12.33
N THR A 279 2.83 -1.89 -12.52
CA THR A 279 2.57 -0.45 -12.52
C THR A 279 1.61 -0.06 -13.63
N VAL A 280 1.79 -0.59 -14.85
CA VAL A 280 0.87 -0.37 -15.97
C VAL A 280 -0.50 -1.01 -15.72
N ALA A 281 -0.52 -2.23 -15.19
CA ALA A 281 -1.76 -2.98 -14.97
C ALA A 281 -2.61 -2.42 -13.81
N ALA A 282 -1.96 -1.91 -12.75
CA ALA A 282 -2.62 -1.45 -11.54
C ALA A 282 -2.96 0.05 -11.55
N ALA A 283 -2.28 0.86 -12.36
CA ALA A 283 -2.57 2.29 -12.45
C ALA A 283 -4.02 2.51 -12.89
N PRO A 284 -4.79 3.33 -12.16
CA PRO A 284 -6.20 3.56 -12.49
C PRO A 284 -6.40 4.15 -13.89
N ARG A 285 -5.49 5.00 -14.30
CA ARG A 285 -5.41 5.62 -15.63
C ARG A 285 -3.94 5.88 -15.97
N VAL A 286 -3.60 5.79 -17.24
CA VAL A 286 -2.22 6.00 -17.72
C VAL A 286 -1.73 7.43 -17.46
N ASP A 287 -2.62 8.41 -17.55
CA ASP A 287 -2.29 9.83 -17.31
C ASP A 287 -1.94 10.14 -15.85
N LEU A 288 -2.26 9.25 -14.90
CA LEU A 288 -1.76 9.34 -13.53
C LEU A 288 -0.32 8.82 -13.38
N ILE A 289 0.21 8.06 -14.34
CA ILE A 289 1.61 7.65 -14.31
C ILE A 289 2.48 8.87 -14.63
N HIS A 290 3.51 9.13 -13.82
CA HIS A 290 4.40 10.27 -13.98
C HIS A 290 5.04 10.28 -15.40
N PRO A 291 5.15 11.43 -16.11
CA PRO A 291 5.67 11.47 -17.48
C PRO A 291 7.05 10.82 -17.64
N GLY A 292 7.97 11.04 -16.69
CA GLY A 292 9.28 10.38 -16.69
C GLY A 292 9.20 8.87 -16.55
N VAL A 293 8.21 8.35 -15.79
CA VAL A 293 7.92 6.91 -15.67
C VAL A 293 7.32 6.40 -16.97
N GLN A 294 6.36 7.12 -17.57
CA GLN A 294 5.79 6.71 -18.87
C GLN A 294 6.86 6.58 -19.95
N ARG A 295 7.86 7.51 -19.97
CA ARG A 295 9.00 7.42 -20.89
C ARG A 295 9.75 6.09 -20.70
N TYR A 296 10.10 5.74 -19.46
CA TYR A 296 10.76 4.46 -19.16
C TYR A 296 9.90 3.25 -19.60
N LEU A 297 8.60 3.27 -19.32
CA LEU A 297 7.70 2.18 -19.67
C LEU A 297 7.55 1.99 -21.18
N ARG A 298 7.59 3.09 -21.97
CA ARG A 298 7.62 3.01 -23.45
C ARG A 298 8.92 2.42 -23.95
N GLU A 299 10.06 2.86 -23.44
CA GLU A 299 11.37 2.31 -23.78
C GLU A 299 11.48 0.83 -23.43
N ALA A 300 10.84 0.38 -22.34
CA ALA A 300 10.74 -1.03 -21.94
C ALA A 300 9.70 -1.84 -22.74
N GLY A 301 8.96 -1.22 -23.67
CA GLY A 301 7.92 -1.87 -24.47
C GLY A 301 6.66 -2.25 -23.69
N LEU A 302 6.45 -1.71 -22.50
CA LEU A 302 5.33 -2.02 -21.60
C LEU A 302 4.15 -1.06 -21.77
N LEU A 303 4.39 0.13 -22.30
CA LEU A 303 3.37 1.13 -22.59
C LEU A 303 3.41 1.47 -24.10
N ARG A 304 2.26 1.37 -24.78
CA ARG A 304 2.10 1.71 -26.20
C ARG A 304 1.37 3.04 -26.33
N ASP A 305 1.73 3.83 -27.34
CA ASP A 305 1.15 5.17 -27.56
C ASP A 305 -0.33 5.16 -27.99
N ASP A 306 -0.89 4.00 -28.42
CA ASP A 306 -2.14 3.95 -29.18
C ASP A 306 -3.36 3.32 -28.48
N LYS A 307 -3.36 3.10 -27.17
CA LYS A 307 -4.58 2.66 -26.47
C LYS A 307 -4.71 3.30 -25.08
N PRO A 308 -5.79 4.09 -24.86
CA PRO A 308 -6.20 4.38 -23.49
C PRO A 308 -6.53 3.03 -22.82
N ASN A 309 -5.87 2.76 -21.70
CA ASN A 309 -6.14 1.54 -20.93
C ASN A 309 -7.60 1.61 -20.45
N ALA A 310 -8.45 0.69 -20.94
CA ALA A 310 -9.89 0.69 -20.72
C ALA A 310 -10.29 0.29 -19.27
N GLN A 311 -9.38 0.39 -18.31
CA GLN A 311 -9.67 0.24 -16.89
C GLN A 311 -9.75 1.62 -16.23
N SER A 312 -10.63 2.50 -16.76
CA SER A 312 -11.02 3.70 -16.04
C SER A 312 -11.75 3.31 -14.75
N PHE A 313 -11.47 4.02 -13.65
CA PHE A 313 -12.44 4.10 -12.58
C PHE A 313 -13.76 4.55 -13.21
N PRO A 314 -14.89 3.91 -12.92
CA PRO A 314 -16.18 4.43 -13.36
C PRO A 314 -16.36 5.84 -12.77
N PRO A 315 -17.06 6.73 -13.49
CA PRO A 315 -17.35 8.08 -13.03
C PRO A 315 -18.14 8.11 -11.70
#